data_ce78086da97e878b3aa38e0955ef8040
#
_entry.id   ce78086da97e878b3aa38e0955ef8040
#
_cell.length_a   1.000
_cell.length_b   1.000
_cell.length_c   1.000
_cell.angle_alpha   90.00
_cell.angle_beta   90.00
_cell.angle_gamma   90.00
#
_symmetry.space_group_name_H-M   'P 1'
#
loop_
_entity.id
_entity.type
_entity.pdbx_description
1 polymer ?
#
loop_
_entity_poly.entity_id
_entity_poly.type
_entity_poly.pdbx_seq_one_letter_code
_entity_poly.pdbx_strand_id
1 'polypeptide(L)'
;MTAMVLRSTVRSEYAPEVETAVKALFAALERHRPRGVRYASYRLADGVTYLVVLQIEDGIDNPLPAIAEFREFQENLKGWLAAPPIPEQATVLGDYRS
;
A
#
# COMPACT_ATOMS: atom_id res chain seq x y z
N MET A 1 5.35 9.06 -15.92
CA MET A 1 5.10 7.98 -14.96
C MET A 1 3.91 8.34 -14.08
N THR A 2 3.02 7.41 -13.87
CA THR A 2 1.85 7.62 -13.00
C THR A 2 2.00 6.80 -11.72
N ALA A 3 1.35 7.28 -10.69
CA ALA A 3 1.29 6.59 -9.41
C ALA A 3 -0.17 6.45 -8.99
N MET A 4 -0.45 5.43 -8.20
CA MET A 4 -1.74 5.27 -7.53
C MET A 4 -1.55 5.68 -6.08
N VAL A 5 -2.37 6.63 -5.62
CA VAL A 5 -2.37 7.03 -4.23
C VAL A 5 -3.66 6.53 -3.61
N LEU A 6 -3.54 5.77 -2.52
CA LEU A 6 -4.70 5.20 -1.83
C LEU A 6 -4.73 5.73 -0.41
N ARG A 7 -5.83 6.37 -0.06
CA ARG A 7 -6.04 6.87 1.30
C ARG A 7 -7.05 5.94 1.99
N SER A 8 -6.68 5.43 3.14
CA SER A 8 -7.54 4.52 3.92
C SER A 8 -7.60 4.99 5.36
N THR A 9 -8.81 4.97 5.93
CA THR A 9 -8.99 5.24 7.34
C THR A 9 -9.44 3.95 8.01
N VAL A 10 -8.72 3.52 9.05
CA VAL A 10 -9.05 2.31 9.78
C VAL A 10 -9.73 2.64 11.09
N ARG A 11 -10.44 1.68 11.64
CA ARG A 11 -10.99 1.82 12.98
C ARG A 11 -9.82 1.82 13.97
N SER A 12 -9.82 2.76 14.90
CA SER A 12 -8.69 2.95 15.83
C SER A 12 -8.35 1.69 16.61
N GLU A 13 -9.35 0.89 16.95
CA GLU A 13 -9.17 -0.37 17.68
C GLU A 13 -8.34 -1.40 16.92
N TYR A 14 -8.29 -1.28 15.58
CA TYR A 14 -7.54 -2.20 14.73
C TYR A 14 -6.19 -1.65 14.26
N ALA A 15 -5.81 -0.45 14.69
CA ALA A 15 -4.54 0.13 14.26
C ALA A 15 -3.32 -0.78 14.52
N PRO A 16 -3.22 -1.46 15.69
CA PRO A 16 -2.10 -2.38 15.90
C PRO A 16 -2.10 -3.55 14.92
N GLU A 17 -3.27 -4.10 14.60
CA GLU A 17 -3.38 -5.21 13.64
C GLU A 17 -2.98 -4.77 12.25
N VAL A 18 -3.37 -3.55 11.85
CA VAL A 18 -2.99 -2.99 10.56
C VAL A 18 -1.47 -2.87 10.46
N GLU A 19 -0.82 -2.35 11.50
CA GLU A 19 0.63 -2.15 11.47
C GLU A 19 1.38 -3.48 11.43
N THR A 20 0.89 -4.48 12.16
CA THR A 20 1.47 -5.82 12.09
C THR A 20 1.34 -6.39 10.70
N ALA A 21 0.16 -6.23 10.08
CA ALA A 21 -0.10 -6.73 8.74
C ALA A 21 0.75 -6.00 7.69
N VAL A 22 0.96 -4.69 7.84
CA VAL A 22 1.82 -3.91 6.95
C VAL A 22 3.26 -4.42 7.03
N LYS A 23 3.77 -4.67 8.22
CA LYS A 23 5.12 -5.21 8.39
C LYS A 23 5.26 -6.57 7.72
N ALA A 24 4.26 -7.44 7.86
CA ALA A 24 4.28 -8.76 7.23
C ALA A 24 4.24 -8.62 5.71
N LEU A 25 3.46 -7.68 5.18
CA LEU A 25 3.40 -7.43 3.75
C LEU A 25 4.75 -7.01 3.21
N PHE A 26 5.42 -6.05 3.86
CA PHE A 26 6.72 -5.58 3.40
C PHE A 26 7.79 -6.66 3.51
N ALA A 27 7.72 -7.54 4.53
CA ALA A 27 8.61 -8.69 4.59
C ALA A 27 8.40 -9.63 3.40
N ALA A 28 7.15 -9.82 2.98
CA ALA A 28 6.84 -10.64 1.80
C ALA A 28 7.36 -9.98 0.52
N LEU A 29 7.23 -8.65 0.40
CA LEU A 29 7.77 -7.93 -0.76
C LEU A 29 9.29 -8.07 -0.84
N GLU A 30 9.97 -8.02 0.28
CA GLU A 30 11.43 -8.24 0.32
C GLU A 30 11.81 -9.64 -0.14
N ARG A 31 11.00 -10.67 0.19
CA ARG A 31 11.26 -12.04 -0.25
C ARG A 31 11.01 -12.23 -1.74
N HIS A 32 9.89 -11.68 -2.23
CA HIS A 32 9.46 -11.88 -3.61
C HIS A 32 10.17 -10.95 -4.61
N ARG A 33 10.56 -9.77 -4.16
CA ARG A 33 11.26 -8.75 -4.96
C ARG A 33 10.60 -8.52 -6.32
N PRO A 34 9.31 -8.14 -6.35
CA PRO A 34 8.64 -7.87 -7.62
C PRO A 34 9.33 -6.72 -8.34
N ARG A 35 9.55 -6.89 -9.64
CA ARG A 35 10.25 -5.89 -10.45
C ARG A 35 9.32 -4.80 -10.93
N GLY A 36 9.88 -3.59 -11.07
CA GLY A 36 9.16 -2.47 -11.65
C GLY A 36 8.13 -1.86 -10.74
N VAL A 37 8.18 -2.17 -9.44
CA VAL A 37 7.19 -1.68 -8.47
C VAL A 37 7.89 -0.87 -7.40
N ARG A 38 7.29 0.28 -7.08
CA ARG A 38 7.62 1.05 -5.87
C ARG A 38 6.37 1.12 -5.03
N TYR A 39 6.48 0.71 -3.80
CA TYR A 39 5.34 0.62 -2.89
C TYR A 39 5.74 1.21 -1.56
N ALA A 40 5.04 2.26 -1.13
CA ALA A 40 5.32 2.91 0.14
C ALA A 40 4.03 3.10 0.92
N SER A 41 4.11 2.94 2.22
CA SER A 41 2.95 3.09 3.10
C SER A 41 3.30 4.06 4.22
N TYR A 42 2.40 4.98 4.49
CA TYR A 42 2.59 6.03 5.49
C TYR A 42 1.41 6.05 6.45
N ARG A 43 1.70 6.26 7.72
CA ARG A 43 0.66 6.53 8.71
C ARG A 43 0.67 8.04 8.97
N LEU A 44 -0.50 8.67 8.87
CA LEU A 44 -0.63 10.08 9.14
C LEU A 44 -0.66 10.35 10.66
N ALA A 45 -0.55 11.62 11.03
CA ALA A 45 -0.42 12.01 12.44
C ALA A 45 -1.64 11.66 13.29
N ASP A 46 -2.80 11.46 12.67
CA ASP A 46 -4.01 11.08 13.40
C ASP A 46 -3.96 9.62 13.90
N GLY A 47 -2.99 8.83 13.46
CA GLY A 47 -2.80 7.46 13.89
C GLY A 47 -3.74 6.44 13.27
N VAL A 48 -4.70 6.86 12.45
CA VAL A 48 -5.71 5.98 11.85
C VAL A 48 -5.82 6.12 10.34
N THR A 49 -5.23 7.14 9.76
CA THR A 49 -5.24 7.34 8.32
C THR A 49 -3.92 6.86 7.74
N TYR A 50 -4.01 6.03 6.71
CA TYR A 50 -2.85 5.47 6.03
C TYR A 50 -2.86 5.88 4.58
N LEU A 51 -1.70 6.27 4.09
CA LEU A 51 -1.52 6.66 2.71
C LEU A 51 -0.58 5.67 2.05
N VAL A 52 -1.03 5.07 0.95
CA VAL A 52 -0.22 4.14 0.16
C VAL A 52 0.08 4.79 -1.17
N VAL A 53 1.33 4.73 -1.58
CA VAL A 53 1.74 5.17 -2.90
C VAL A 53 2.31 3.98 -3.66
N LEU A 54 1.69 3.68 -4.79
CA LEU A 54 2.11 2.57 -5.65
C LEU A 54 2.52 3.14 -7.00
N GLN A 55 3.76 2.86 -7.41
CA GLN A 55 4.26 3.22 -8.73
C GLN A 55 4.63 1.95 -9.46
N ILE A 56 4.19 1.84 -10.71
CA ILE A 56 4.51 0.71 -11.56
C ILE A 56 5.20 1.23 -12.80
N GLU A 57 6.32 0.61 -13.15
CA GLU A 57 7.10 0.97 -14.32
C GLU A 57 6.26 0.79 -15.59
N ASP A 58 6.41 1.70 -16.55
CA ASP A 58 5.65 1.67 -17.79
C ASP A 58 5.90 0.36 -18.55
N GLY A 59 4.82 -0.22 -19.07
CA GLY A 59 4.89 -1.46 -19.84
C GLY A 59 4.91 -2.73 -19.00
N ILE A 60 4.82 -2.59 -17.69
CA ILE A 60 4.82 -3.74 -16.77
C ILE A 60 3.44 -3.86 -16.12
N ASP A 61 2.89 -5.07 -16.12
CA ASP A 61 1.65 -5.34 -15.39
C ASP A 61 1.93 -5.35 -13.90
N ASN A 62 0.97 -4.91 -13.10
CA ASN A 62 1.09 -4.89 -11.66
C ASN A 62 1.31 -6.31 -11.13
N PRO A 63 2.51 -6.62 -10.57
CA PRO A 63 2.78 -7.97 -10.08
C PRO A 63 2.22 -8.26 -8.68
N LEU A 64 1.75 -7.23 -7.96
CA LEU A 64 1.31 -7.41 -6.58
C LEU A 64 0.15 -8.39 -6.42
N PRO A 65 -0.89 -8.39 -7.28
CA PRO A 65 -1.99 -9.35 -7.12
C PRO A 65 -1.57 -10.81 -7.25
N ALA A 66 -0.40 -11.10 -7.82
CA ALA A 66 0.12 -12.46 -7.92
C ALA A 66 0.77 -12.92 -6.61
N ILE A 67 1.02 -12.01 -5.68
CA ILE A 67 1.65 -12.32 -4.40
C ILE A 67 0.55 -12.66 -3.39
N ALA A 68 0.59 -13.88 -2.85
CA ALA A 68 -0.47 -14.36 -1.96
C ALA A 68 -0.61 -13.48 -0.72
N GLU A 69 0.50 -13.05 -0.14
CA GLU A 69 0.50 -12.21 1.05
C GLU A 69 -0.14 -10.85 0.80
N PHE A 70 0.00 -10.32 -0.42
CA PHE A 70 -0.64 -9.07 -0.78
C PHE A 70 -2.17 -9.22 -0.83
N ARG A 71 -2.66 -10.31 -1.43
CA ARG A 71 -4.10 -10.59 -1.49
C ARG A 71 -4.66 -10.78 -0.09
N GLU A 72 -3.95 -11.51 0.76
CA GLU A 72 -4.35 -11.74 2.15
C GLU A 72 -4.41 -10.43 2.93
N PHE A 73 -3.42 -9.55 2.73
CA PHE A 73 -3.41 -8.24 3.36
C PHE A 73 -4.65 -7.44 2.97
N GLN A 74 -5.00 -7.42 1.68
CA GLN A 74 -6.16 -6.68 1.21
C GLN A 74 -7.46 -7.22 1.79
N GLU A 75 -7.59 -8.54 1.89
CA GLU A 75 -8.79 -9.15 2.49
C GLU A 75 -8.92 -8.80 3.97
N ASN A 76 -7.82 -8.88 4.70
CA ASN A 76 -7.82 -8.53 6.12
C ASN A 76 -8.15 -7.05 6.33
N LEU A 77 -7.60 -6.19 5.49
CA LEU A 77 -7.80 -4.74 5.59
C LEU A 77 -9.27 -4.37 5.47
N LYS A 78 -10.03 -5.05 4.62
CA LYS A 78 -11.46 -4.78 4.46
C LYS A 78 -12.23 -4.83 5.78
N GLY A 79 -11.85 -5.74 6.68
CA GLY A 79 -12.48 -5.87 7.98
C GLY A 79 -12.09 -4.80 8.98
N TRP A 80 -11.04 -4.05 8.70
CA TRP A 80 -10.50 -3.04 9.62
C TRP A 80 -10.81 -1.60 9.21
N LEU A 81 -11.32 -1.40 8.01
CA LEU A 81 -11.59 -0.06 7.48
C LEU A 81 -12.81 0.57 8.16
N ALA A 82 -12.70 1.87 8.47
CA ALA A 82 -13.82 2.66 8.96
C ALA A 82 -14.69 3.17 7.82
N ALA A 83 -14.12 3.25 6.60
CA ALA A 83 -14.80 3.73 5.42
C ALA A 83 -14.13 3.14 4.18
N PRO A 84 -14.80 3.09 3.02
CA PRO A 84 -14.15 2.61 1.80
C PRO A 84 -12.90 3.43 1.47
N PRO A 85 -11.83 2.77 0.98
CA PRO A 85 -10.62 3.49 0.61
C PRO A 85 -10.87 4.38 -0.60
N ILE A 86 -10.11 5.47 -0.69
CA ILE A 86 -10.24 6.45 -1.77
C ILE A 86 -9.00 6.37 -2.66
N PRO A 87 -9.10 5.73 -3.84
CA PRO A 87 -7.98 5.68 -4.78
C PRO A 87 -7.95 6.92 -5.66
N GLU A 88 -6.76 7.40 -5.96
CA GLU A 88 -6.55 8.49 -6.90
C GLU A 88 -5.33 8.20 -7.75
N GLN A 89 -5.42 8.53 -9.03
CA GLN A 89 -4.25 8.51 -9.90
C GLN A 89 -3.51 9.82 -9.75
N ALA A 90 -2.18 9.74 -9.72
CA ALA A 90 -1.32 10.90 -9.61
C ALA A 90 -0.24 10.85 -10.68
N THR A 91 0.17 12.02 -11.15
CA THR A 91 1.29 12.12 -12.07
C THR A 91 2.55 12.41 -11.26
N VAL A 92 3.60 11.63 -11.47
CA VAL A 92 4.88 11.87 -10.81
C VAL A 92 5.55 13.06 -11.47
N LEU A 93 5.73 14.14 -10.72
CA LEU A 93 6.40 15.33 -11.22
C LEU A 93 7.90 15.29 -10.99
N GLY A 94 8.35 14.52 -10.01
CA GLY A 94 9.76 14.39 -9.72
C GLY A 94 9.98 13.31 -8.67
N ASP A 95 11.18 12.73 -8.69
CA ASP A 95 11.55 11.68 -7.74
C ASP A 95 13.08 11.73 -7.59
N TYR A 96 13.54 12.28 -6.48
CA TYR A 96 14.97 12.39 -6.21
C TYR A 96 15.38 11.38 -5.15
N ARG A 97 16.49 10.70 -5.40
CA ARG A 97 17.10 9.78 -4.44
C ARG A 97 18.59 10.11 -4.28
N SER A 98 19.02 10.23 -3.05
CA SER A 98 20.44 10.46 -2.74
C SER A 98 21.27 9.20 -2.94
#